data_6bc3ae2f0bd02d35bf126f90f991fdbd
#
_entry.id   6bc3ae2f0bd02d35bf126f90f991fdbd
#
_cell.length_a   1.000
_cell.length_b   1.000
_cell.length_c   1.000
_cell.angle_alpha   90.00
_cell.angle_beta   90.00
_cell.angle_gamma   90.00
#
_symmetry.space_group_name_H-M   'P 1'
#
loop_
_entity.id
_entity.type
_entity.pdbx_description
1 polymer ?
#
loop_
_entity_poly.entity_id
_entity_poly.type
_entity_poly.pdbx_seq_one_letter_code
_entity_poly.pdbx_strand_id
1 'polypeptide(L)'
;MAKDAAHPFVVTAAGRTVTALGTAFDVRIDRGALKVTLVEGKVRVEAPVRVAAAAPVVSRRNVQATEMVAGSELIAPDDETWRLVRTNAVRDTSWTRGQIIFDDRPLSEVVAELNRYSDQKMVVSDPGLAATPISGTFKPGDTHGFLKSLEAYRLARAGGETASRVEVEPF
;
A
#
# COMPACT_ATOMS: atom_id res chain seq x y z
N MET A 1 1.19 -3.69 19.42
CA MET A 1 2.48 -3.53 20.16
C MET A 1 2.20 -2.92 21.53
N ALA A 2 2.93 -3.35 22.56
CA ALA A 2 2.87 -2.68 23.87
C ALA A 2 3.37 -1.23 23.73
N LYS A 3 2.69 -0.28 24.40
CA LYS A 3 3.11 1.13 24.43
C LYS A 3 4.34 1.24 25.33
N ASP A 4 5.52 1.33 24.74
CA ASP A 4 6.76 1.61 25.49
C ASP A 4 7.34 2.93 24.97
N ALA A 5 7.16 3.99 25.73
CA ALA A 5 7.64 5.32 25.39
C ALA A 5 9.17 5.47 25.53
N ALA A 6 9.82 4.53 26.22
CA ALA A 6 11.27 4.56 26.44
C ALA A 6 12.07 3.95 25.28
N HIS A 7 11.43 3.11 24.46
CA HIS A 7 12.06 2.43 23.33
C HIS A 7 11.28 2.70 22.04
N PRO A 8 11.64 3.73 21.26
CA PRO A 8 11.00 3.99 19.97
C PRO A 8 11.24 2.84 19.00
N PHE A 9 10.19 2.43 18.33
CA PHE A 9 10.30 1.47 17.23
C PHE A 9 10.70 2.21 15.96
N VAL A 10 11.81 1.81 15.36
CA VAL A 10 12.40 2.48 14.20
C VAL A 10 12.41 1.54 13.01
N VAL A 11 11.81 1.95 11.90
CA VAL A 11 11.85 1.26 10.61
C VAL A 11 12.62 2.11 9.62
N THR A 12 13.60 1.50 8.95
CA THR A 12 14.31 2.15 7.82
C THR A 12 13.87 1.49 6.52
N ALA A 13 13.31 2.29 5.61
CA ALA A 13 12.83 1.83 4.32
C ALA A 13 13.02 2.91 3.25
N ALA A 14 13.46 2.55 2.05
CA ALA A 14 13.71 3.47 0.93
C ALA A 14 14.52 4.72 1.35
N GLY A 15 15.58 4.54 2.15
CA GLY A 15 16.44 5.64 2.63
C GLY A 15 15.78 6.60 3.62
N ARG A 16 14.62 6.28 4.17
CA ARG A 16 13.87 7.06 5.16
C ARG A 16 13.76 6.33 6.47
N THR A 17 13.61 7.08 7.54
CA THR A 17 13.44 6.55 8.90
C THR A 17 12.04 6.88 9.38
N VAL A 18 11.32 5.85 9.81
CA VAL A 18 9.98 5.93 10.40
C VAL A 18 10.11 5.62 11.89
N THR A 19 9.88 6.60 12.74
CA THR A 19 9.99 6.46 14.20
C THR A 19 8.59 6.48 14.82
N ALA A 20 8.29 5.45 15.59
CA ALA A 20 6.98 5.23 16.21
C ALA A 20 7.08 5.02 17.72
N LEU A 21 6.15 5.57 18.47
CA LEU A 21 6.05 5.44 19.92
C LEU A 21 4.70 4.80 20.29
N GLY A 22 4.68 3.47 20.42
CA GLY A 22 3.48 2.73 20.80
C GLY A 22 2.31 2.90 19.84
N THR A 23 2.55 2.70 18.56
CA THR A 23 1.63 2.99 17.46
C THR A 23 1.26 1.72 16.68
N ALA A 24 0.12 1.75 16.01
CA ALA A 24 -0.23 0.79 14.96
C ALA A 24 -0.09 1.49 13.61
N PHE A 25 0.80 1.02 12.76
CA PHE A 25 1.07 1.59 11.44
C PHE A 25 1.54 0.53 10.45
N ASP A 26 1.40 0.83 9.17
CA ASP A 26 1.89 0.04 8.04
C ASP A 26 2.93 0.82 7.27
N VAL A 27 3.98 0.14 6.82
CA VAL A 27 5.02 0.70 5.95
C VAL A 27 5.13 -0.17 4.71
N ARG A 28 4.94 0.46 3.55
CA ARG A 28 4.91 -0.24 2.26
C ARG A 28 5.70 0.55 1.22
N ILE A 29 6.40 -0.17 0.34
CA ILE A 29 6.98 0.41 -0.87
C ILE A 29 6.10 0.02 -2.05
N ASP A 30 5.59 1.01 -2.76
CA ASP A 30 4.71 0.83 -3.90
C ASP A 30 5.12 1.77 -5.04
N ARG A 31 5.45 1.18 -6.20
CA ARG A 31 5.89 1.91 -7.40
C ARG A 31 7.01 2.93 -7.13
N GLY A 32 7.98 2.59 -6.30
CA GLY A 32 9.10 3.48 -5.94
C GLY A 32 8.77 4.55 -4.89
N ALA A 33 7.54 4.58 -4.36
CA ALA A 33 7.16 5.48 -3.27
C ALA A 33 7.09 4.73 -1.94
N LEU A 34 7.63 5.34 -0.88
CA LEU A 34 7.35 4.90 0.48
C LEU A 34 5.95 5.38 0.87
N LYS A 35 5.10 4.45 1.28
CA LYS A 35 3.77 4.71 1.86
C LYS A 35 3.78 4.32 3.33
N VAL A 36 3.35 5.22 4.19
CA VAL A 36 3.20 4.98 5.63
C VAL A 36 1.77 5.28 6.01
N THR A 37 1.01 4.27 6.45
CA THR A 37 -0.38 4.42 6.89
C THR A 37 -0.44 4.32 8.41
N LEU A 38 -0.96 5.34 9.08
CA LEU A 38 -1.04 5.39 10.53
C LEU A 38 -2.47 5.11 11.02
N VAL A 39 -2.61 4.00 11.77
CA VAL A 39 -3.88 3.56 12.35
C VAL A 39 -4.11 4.17 13.72
N GLU A 40 -3.08 4.14 14.59
CA GLU A 40 -3.17 4.62 15.97
C GLU A 40 -1.86 5.23 16.43
N GLY A 41 -1.94 6.31 17.21
CA GLY A 41 -0.81 6.98 17.83
C GLY A 41 -0.21 8.09 16.97
N LYS A 42 1.12 8.27 17.05
CA LYS A 42 1.88 9.25 16.28
C LYS A 42 3.14 8.62 15.71
N VAL A 43 3.45 8.95 14.47
CA VAL A 43 4.66 8.51 13.77
C VAL A 43 5.37 9.73 13.20
N ARG A 44 6.69 9.72 13.27
CA ARG A 44 7.57 10.69 12.63
C ARG A 44 8.33 10.01 11.49
N VAL A 45 8.23 10.57 10.30
CA VAL A 45 8.98 10.11 9.13
C VAL A 45 10.03 11.14 8.77
N GLU A 46 11.25 10.70 8.59
CA GLU A 46 12.41 11.54 8.29
C GLU A 46 13.17 11.02 7.08
N ALA A 47 13.67 11.93 6.25
CA ALA A 47 14.64 11.61 5.21
C ALA A 47 15.76 12.64 5.19
N PRO A 48 16.99 12.22 4.85
CA PRO A 48 18.06 13.17 4.57
C PRO A 48 17.69 13.97 3.31
N VAL A 49 17.71 15.29 3.40
CA VAL A 49 17.55 16.13 2.21
C VAL A 49 18.79 15.96 1.33
N ARG A 50 18.61 15.53 0.10
CA ARG A 50 19.68 15.52 -0.90
C ARG A 50 19.97 16.96 -1.29
N VAL A 51 21.02 17.55 -0.73
CA VAL A 51 21.57 18.81 -1.23
C VAL A 51 22.34 18.48 -2.51
N ALA A 52 22.03 19.16 -3.61
CA ALA A 52 22.83 19.05 -4.82
C ALA A 52 24.32 19.35 -4.49
N ALA A 53 25.24 18.60 -5.08
CA ALA A 53 26.67 18.51 -4.72
C ALA A 53 27.51 19.80 -4.84
N ALA A 54 26.92 20.99 -4.85
CA ALA A 54 27.57 22.27 -5.05
C ALA A 54 27.45 23.29 -3.90
N ALA A 55 26.98 22.89 -2.71
CA ALA A 55 26.88 23.81 -1.58
C ALA A 55 28.00 23.55 -0.55
N PRO A 56 28.68 24.60 -0.02
CA PRO A 56 29.69 24.41 1.01
C PRO A 56 29.10 23.84 2.28
N VAL A 57 29.82 22.88 2.84
CA VAL A 57 29.46 22.15 4.06
C VAL A 57 29.38 23.12 5.23
N VAL A 58 28.19 23.59 5.53
CA VAL A 58 27.86 24.14 6.84
C VAL A 58 26.80 23.24 7.47
N SER A 59 27.24 22.55 8.50
CA SER A 59 26.54 21.54 9.29
C SER A 59 25.16 21.99 9.80
N ARG A 60 24.14 21.71 9.06
CA ARG A 60 22.84 21.28 9.58
C ARG A 60 22.36 20.22 8.59
N ARG A 61 22.25 18.97 9.04
CA ARG A 61 21.53 17.95 8.27
C ARG A 61 20.13 18.50 8.02
N ASN A 62 19.89 19.05 6.83
CA ASN A 62 18.54 19.34 6.41
C ASN A 62 17.83 17.99 6.34
N VAL A 63 16.97 17.72 7.27
CA VAL A 63 16.14 16.51 7.33
C VAL A 63 14.73 16.98 6.97
N GLN A 64 14.17 16.39 5.90
CA GLN A 64 12.74 16.52 5.69
C GLN A 64 12.06 15.65 6.73
N ALA A 65 11.19 16.22 7.55
CA ALA A 65 10.47 15.51 8.59
C ALA A 65 8.98 15.82 8.52
N THR A 66 8.17 14.78 8.70
CA THR A 66 6.70 14.89 8.75
C THR A 66 6.18 14.10 9.94
N GLU A 67 5.37 14.73 10.76
CA GLU A 67 4.62 14.06 11.82
C GLU A 67 3.24 13.66 11.31
N MET A 68 2.85 12.43 11.62
CA MET A 68 1.59 11.85 11.20
C MET A 68 0.67 11.66 12.40
N VAL A 69 -0.62 11.83 12.16
CA VAL A 69 -1.69 11.53 13.11
C VAL A 69 -2.52 10.34 12.61
N ALA A 70 -3.20 9.66 13.52
CA ALA A 70 -4.06 8.53 13.18
C ALA A 70 -5.08 8.87 12.08
N GLY A 71 -5.30 7.95 11.15
CA GLY A 71 -6.18 8.14 9.98
C GLY A 71 -5.51 8.91 8.84
N SER A 72 -4.18 8.98 8.80
CA SER A 72 -3.44 9.58 7.69
C SER A 72 -2.50 8.57 7.00
N GLU A 73 -2.26 8.80 5.72
CA GLU A 73 -1.25 8.11 4.91
C GLU A 73 -0.25 9.14 4.37
N LEU A 74 1.03 8.87 4.54
CA LEU A 74 2.11 9.60 3.92
C LEU A 74 2.53 8.87 2.65
N ILE A 75 2.54 9.58 1.52
CA ILE A 75 3.08 9.12 0.25
C ILE A 75 4.36 9.91 -0.02
N ALA A 76 5.48 9.23 -0.01
CA ALA A 76 6.81 9.81 -0.13
C ALA A 76 7.57 9.17 -1.30
N PRO A 77 7.43 9.69 -2.54
CA PRO A 77 8.25 9.31 -3.69
C PRO A 77 9.71 9.72 -3.48
N ASP A 78 10.64 9.13 -4.26
CA ASP A 78 12.08 9.38 -4.08
C ASP A 78 12.52 10.79 -4.52
N ASP A 79 11.84 11.36 -5.48
CA ASP A 79 12.21 12.59 -6.20
C ASP A 79 11.12 13.69 -6.15
N GLU A 80 10.01 13.44 -5.48
CA GLU A 80 8.88 14.36 -5.43
C GLU A 80 8.57 14.84 -3.99
N THR A 81 7.71 15.85 -3.91
CA THR A 81 7.22 16.38 -2.64
C THR A 81 6.35 15.32 -1.93
N TRP A 82 6.59 15.13 -0.66
CA TRP A 82 5.80 14.25 0.19
C TRP A 82 4.37 14.77 0.34
N ARG A 83 3.42 13.87 0.27
CA ARG A 83 2.00 14.18 0.42
C ARG A 83 1.41 13.44 1.62
N LEU A 84 0.79 14.19 2.51
CA LEU A 84 0.02 13.64 3.62
C LEU A 84 -1.47 13.72 3.24
N VAL A 85 -2.12 12.56 3.18
CA VAL A 85 -3.55 12.46 2.84
C VAL A 85 -4.32 11.81 3.97
N ARG A 86 -5.60 12.13 4.10
CA ARG A 86 -6.50 11.38 4.99
C ARG A 86 -6.87 10.07 4.32
N THR A 87 -6.88 8.99 5.09
CA THR A 87 -7.21 7.66 4.59
C THR A 87 -8.05 6.89 5.61
N ASN A 88 -8.72 5.84 5.14
CA ASN A 88 -9.35 4.89 6.04
C ASN A 88 -8.33 3.84 6.48
N ALA A 89 -7.52 4.19 7.49
CA ALA A 89 -6.43 3.35 7.98
C ALA A 89 -6.89 1.93 8.39
N VAL A 90 -8.13 1.78 8.86
CA VAL A 90 -8.71 0.46 9.22
C VAL A 90 -8.89 -0.40 7.97
N ARG A 91 -9.35 0.20 6.86
CA ARG A 91 -9.46 -0.47 5.57
C ARG A 91 -8.08 -0.82 5.02
N ASP A 92 -7.19 0.14 5.01
CA ASP A 92 -5.88 0.03 4.36
C ASP A 92 -4.92 -0.93 5.09
N THR A 93 -5.21 -1.24 6.36
CA THR A 93 -4.50 -2.24 7.16
C THR A 93 -5.31 -3.51 7.44
N SER A 94 -6.44 -3.70 6.78
CA SER A 94 -7.31 -4.88 6.95
C SER A 94 -6.60 -6.20 6.62
N TRP A 95 -5.57 -6.17 5.75
CA TRP A 95 -4.74 -7.32 5.42
C TRP A 95 -4.04 -7.95 6.65
N THR A 96 -3.74 -7.17 7.69
CA THR A 96 -3.18 -7.68 8.96
C THR A 96 -4.15 -8.60 9.71
N ARG A 97 -5.44 -8.54 9.38
CA ARG A 97 -6.52 -9.40 9.88
C ARG A 97 -6.92 -10.48 8.89
N GLY A 98 -6.11 -10.69 7.84
CA GLY A 98 -6.39 -11.65 6.79
C GLY A 98 -7.55 -11.27 5.86
N GLN A 99 -7.81 -9.98 5.72
CA GLN A 99 -8.86 -9.44 4.85
C GLN A 99 -8.33 -8.21 4.09
N ILE A 100 -8.72 -8.06 2.84
CA ILE A 100 -8.48 -6.85 2.04
C ILE A 100 -9.84 -6.27 1.67
N ILE A 101 -10.07 -5.01 2.00
CA ILE A 101 -11.32 -4.31 1.75
C ILE A 101 -11.10 -3.34 0.59
N PHE A 102 -11.87 -3.51 -0.47
CA PHE A 102 -11.94 -2.59 -1.60
C PHE A 102 -13.25 -1.81 -1.57
N ASP A 103 -13.21 -0.56 -1.98
CA ASP A 103 -14.34 0.34 -2.04
C ASP A 103 -14.19 1.22 -3.29
N ASP A 104 -15.00 0.93 -4.31
CA ASP A 104 -15.01 1.61 -5.61
C ASP A 104 -13.62 1.69 -6.27
N ARG A 105 -12.87 0.56 -6.24
CA ARG A 105 -11.52 0.50 -6.82
C ARG A 105 -11.53 -0.17 -8.19
N PRO A 106 -10.80 0.37 -9.18
CA PRO A 106 -10.66 -0.28 -10.49
C PRO A 106 -10.18 -1.72 -10.36
N LEU A 107 -10.74 -2.64 -11.15
CA LEU A 107 -10.37 -4.06 -11.12
C LEU A 107 -8.86 -4.27 -11.31
N SER A 108 -8.20 -3.46 -12.13
CA SER A 108 -6.74 -3.51 -12.31
C SER A 108 -5.97 -3.27 -11.01
N GLU A 109 -6.43 -2.36 -10.16
CA GLU A 109 -5.80 -2.09 -8.86
C GLU A 109 -6.10 -3.21 -7.85
N VAL A 110 -7.33 -3.74 -7.87
CA VAL A 110 -7.74 -4.88 -7.04
C VAL A 110 -6.88 -6.10 -7.36
N VAL A 111 -6.74 -6.43 -8.64
CA VAL A 111 -5.91 -7.53 -9.13
C VAL A 111 -4.44 -7.32 -8.76
N ALA A 112 -3.90 -6.11 -8.94
CA ALA A 112 -2.52 -5.79 -8.56
C ALA A 112 -2.27 -6.00 -7.05
N GLU A 113 -3.22 -5.62 -6.19
CA GLU A 113 -3.10 -5.80 -4.75
C GLU A 113 -3.22 -7.29 -4.35
N LEU A 114 -4.19 -8.03 -4.88
CA LEU A 114 -4.36 -9.46 -4.60
C LEU A 114 -3.17 -10.29 -5.07
N ASN A 115 -2.58 -9.92 -6.20
CA ASN A 115 -1.39 -10.56 -6.75
C ASN A 115 -0.16 -10.47 -5.85
N ARG A 116 -0.10 -9.54 -4.88
CA ARG A 116 1.01 -9.46 -3.90
C ARG A 116 1.06 -10.67 -2.98
N TYR A 117 -0.11 -11.29 -2.76
CA TYR A 117 -0.31 -12.37 -1.79
C TYR A 117 -0.59 -13.73 -2.45
N SER A 118 -0.52 -13.81 -3.78
CA SER A 118 -0.85 -15.01 -4.54
C SER A 118 0.36 -15.50 -5.34
N ASP A 119 0.55 -16.80 -5.39
CA ASP A 119 1.55 -17.44 -6.27
C ASP A 119 1.08 -17.41 -7.73
N GLN A 120 -0.21 -17.66 -7.96
CA GLN A 120 -0.82 -17.55 -9.27
C GLN A 120 -1.25 -16.11 -9.54
N LYS A 121 -0.70 -15.49 -10.58
CA LYS A 121 -0.95 -14.09 -10.93
C LYS A 121 -2.15 -13.95 -11.85
N MET A 122 -3.10 -13.12 -11.46
CA MET A 122 -4.20 -12.68 -12.32
C MET A 122 -3.73 -11.59 -13.27
N VAL A 123 -4.20 -11.62 -14.50
CA VAL A 123 -3.90 -10.60 -15.52
C VAL A 123 -5.20 -10.16 -16.19
N VAL A 124 -5.45 -8.85 -16.21
CA VAL A 124 -6.59 -8.24 -16.90
C VAL A 124 -6.04 -7.52 -18.12
N SER A 125 -6.33 -8.03 -19.31
CA SER A 125 -5.84 -7.47 -20.57
C SER A 125 -6.82 -6.49 -21.21
N ASP A 126 -8.13 -6.62 -20.94
CA ASP A 126 -9.15 -5.73 -21.47
C ASP A 126 -9.19 -4.41 -20.70
N PRO A 127 -9.02 -3.24 -21.37
CA PRO A 127 -9.01 -1.93 -20.70
C PRO A 127 -10.35 -1.54 -20.07
N GLY A 128 -11.47 -1.94 -20.67
CA GLY A 128 -12.82 -1.67 -20.15
C GLY A 128 -13.07 -2.44 -18.86
N LEU A 129 -12.73 -3.73 -18.88
CA LEU A 129 -12.80 -4.57 -17.69
C LEU A 129 -11.85 -4.08 -16.58
N ALA A 130 -10.63 -3.67 -16.93
CA ALA A 130 -9.63 -3.17 -16.01
C ALA A 130 -10.11 -1.92 -15.21
N ALA A 131 -10.96 -1.10 -15.82
CA ALA A 131 -11.53 0.10 -15.21
C ALA A 131 -12.81 -0.16 -14.39
N THR A 132 -13.36 -1.39 -14.42
CA THR A 132 -14.60 -1.74 -13.70
C THR A 132 -14.41 -1.55 -12.19
N PRO A 133 -15.28 -0.78 -11.52
CA PRO A 133 -15.18 -0.55 -10.08
C PRO A 133 -15.59 -1.80 -9.30
N ILE A 134 -14.76 -2.17 -8.33
CA ILE A 134 -14.96 -3.32 -7.45
C ILE A 134 -15.05 -2.85 -6.01
N SER A 135 -16.11 -3.31 -5.32
CA SER A 135 -16.27 -3.15 -3.87
C SER A 135 -16.46 -4.52 -3.24
N GLY A 136 -15.80 -4.76 -2.11
CA GLY A 136 -15.95 -6.02 -1.40
C GLY A 136 -14.80 -6.31 -0.44
N THR A 137 -14.94 -7.43 0.28
CA THR A 137 -13.91 -7.92 1.21
C THR A 137 -13.42 -9.28 0.72
N PHE A 138 -12.12 -9.40 0.52
CA PHE A 138 -11.48 -10.59 -0.03
C PHE A 138 -10.36 -11.06 0.89
N LYS A 139 -10.01 -12.35 0.81
CA LYS A 139 -8.86 -12.91 1.53
C LYS A 139 -7.59 -12.78 0.69
N PRO A 140 -6.47 -12.33 1.27
CA PRO A 140 -5.18 -12.37 0.60
C PRO A 140 -4.86 -13.80 0.13
N GLY A 141 -4.41 -13.95 -1.11
CA GLY A 141 -4.04 -15.25 -1.69
C GLY A 141 -5.21 -16.12 -2.18
N ASP A 142 -6.46 -15.75 -1.93
CA ASP A 142 -7.64 -16.49 -2.42
C ASP A 142 -8.04 -16.03 -3.84
N THR A 143 -7.16 -16.29 -4.81
CA THR A 143 -7.40 -16.00 -6.23
C THR A 143 -8.66 -16.67 -6.75
N HIS A 144 -8.87 -17.94 -6.38
CA HIS A 144 -10.01 -18.72 -6.84
C HIS A 144 -11.35 -18.17 -6.31
N GLY A 145 -11.42 -17.81 -5.02
CA GLY A 145 -12.60 -17.20 -4.43
C GLY A 145 -12.91 -15.83 -5.05
N PHE A 146 -11.88 -15.05 -5.38
CA PHE A 146 -12.05 -13.78 -6.08
C PHE A 146 -12.62 -13.97 -7.50
N LEU A 147 -12.04 -14.87 -8.30
CA LEU A 147 -12.53 -15.18 -9.66
C LEU A 147 -13.97 -15.68 -9.64
N LYS A 148 -14.31 -16.60 -8.73
CA LYS A 148 -15.70 -17.04 -8.55
C LYS A 148 -16.67 -15.90 -8.25
N SER A 149 -16.23 -14.91 -7.48
CA SER A 149 -17.04 -13.72 -7.20
C SER A 149 -17.30 -12.92 -8.47
N LEU A 150 -16.27 -12.69 -9.30
CA LEU A 150 -16.43 -11.99 -10.58
C LEU A 150 -17.40 -12.72 -11.51
N GLU A 151 -17.32 -14.04 -11.56
CA GLU A 151 -18.23 -14.88 -12.36
C GLU A 151 -19.68 -14.82 -11.84
N ALA A 152 -19.87 -14.92 -10.53
CA ALA A 152 -21.18 -14.86 -9.90
C ALA A 152 -21.92 -13.54 -10.17
N TYR A 153 -21.17 -12.44 -10.23
CA TYR A 153 -21.72 -11.13 -10.58
C TYR A 153 -21.72 -10.82 -12.07
N ARG A 154 -21.31 -11.79 -12.92
CA ARG A 154 -21.19 -11.64 -14.37
C ARG A 154 -20.33 -10.44 -14.80
N LEU A 155 -19.30 -10.16 -14.05
CA LEU A 155 -18.34 -9.11 -14.36
C LEU A 155 -17.21 -9.61 -15.26
N ALA A 156 -16.69 -10.79 -14.94
CA ALA A 156 -15.60 -11.41 -15.67
C ALA A 156 -15.58 -12.92 -15.40
N ARG A 157 -14.84 -13.65 -16.25
CA ARG A 157 -14.58 -15.09 -16.11
C ARG A 157 -13.09 -15.37 -16.12
N ALA A 158 -12.71 -16.53 -15.61
CA ALA A 158 -11.38 -17.07 -15.81
C ALA A 158 -11.22 -17.52 -17.27
N GLY A 159 -10.21 -16.99 -17.95
CA GLY A 159 -9.81 -17.38 -19.31
C GLY A 159 -8.68 -18.40 -19.30
N GLY A 160 -7.63 -18.14 -20.08
CA GLY A 160 -6.44 -19.01 -20.13
C GLY A 160 -5.77 -19.16 -18.77
N GLU A 161 -5.65 -20.40 -18.27
CA GLU A 161 -5.08 -20.71 -16.96
C GLU A 161 -3.81 -21.55 -17.09
N THR A 162 -2.78 -21.18 -16.34
CA THR A 162 -1.54 -21.92 -16.12
C THR A 162 -1.25 -22.03 -14.63
N ALA A 163 -0.26 -22.81 -14.23
CA ALA A 163 0.13 -22.94 -12.83
C ALA A 163 0.53 -21.59 -12.17
N SER A 164 1.00 -20.61 -12.95
CA SER A 164 1.49 -19.33 -12.43
C SER A 164 0.67 -18.12 -12.87
N ARG A 165 -0.27 -18.29 -13.78
CA ARG A 165 -1.04 -17.19 -14.38
C ARG A 165 -2.46 -17.61 -14.71
N VAL A 166 -3.41 -16.70 -14.49
CA VAL A 166 -4.79 -16.81 -14.97
C VAL A 166 -5.20 -15.49 -15.62
N GLU A 167 -5.81 -15.57 -16.79
CA GLU A 167 -6.36 -14.41 -17.48
C GLU A 167 -7.77 -14.13 -16.99
N VAL A 168 -8.08 -12.86 -16.80
CA VAL A 168 -9.41 -12.38 -16.41
C VAL A 168 -10.02 -11.72 -17.63
N GLU A 169 -11.05 -12.34 -18.17
CA GLU A 169 -11.69 -11.96 -19.42
C GLU A 169 -13.14 -11.49 -19.19
N PRO A 170 -13.66 -10.55 -20.00
CA PRO A 170 -15.08 -10.22 -19.95
C PRO A 170 -15.96 -11.42 -20.34
N PHE A 171 -17.22 -11.37 -19.97
CA PHE A 171 -18.23 -12.36 -20.40
C PHE A 171 -18.54 -12.20 -21.87
#